data_c87646314568c98239bc59c1927c26d9
#
_entry.id   c87646314568c98239bc59c1927c26d9
#
_cell.length_a   1.000
_cell.length_b   1.000
_cell.length_c   1.000
_cell.angle_alpha   90.00
_cell.angle_beta   90.00
_cell.angle_gamma   90.00
#
_symmetry.space_group_name_H-M   'P 1'
#
loop_
_entity.id
_entity.type
_entity.pdbx_description
1 polymer ?
#
loop_
_entity_poly.entity_id
_entity_poly.type
_entity_poly.pdbx_seq_one_letter_code
_entity_poly.pdbx_strand_id
1 'polypeptide(L)'
;YIARSTYMLERGRPVSDFLWYLGDEIDHKPDQLAPFPKGFKYDYCNPDALLTRLYVTENGQLSTPEGIRYNAMWLPSTHRMLPQTLEKLVQLVQDGAVIIGKRPTYPATLSQPEQTQERFNRAVSLLWGDTDDATIRKVGLGKVLCNMSLEEAIEALGMDADVKTDGIQWLHRQTENADWYYVCPPLRKRFEGVVDFAQQGTVELWNPVNGNIE
;
A
#
# COMPACT_ATOMS: atom_id res chain seq x y z
N TYR A 1 -29.62 -7.54 -8.69
CA TYR A 1 -28.55 -7.43 -7.67
C TYR A 1 -27.19 -7.29 -8.32
N ILE A 2 -26.71 -8.32 -9.06
CA ILE A 2 -25.34 -8.37 -9.63
C ILE A 2 -25.02 -7.11 -10.44
N ALA A 3 -25.87 -6.73 -11.41
CA ALA A 3 -25.63 -5.55 -12.25
C ALA A 3 -25.47 -4.24 -11.46
N ARG A 4 -26.25 -4.05 -10.38
CA ARG A 4 -26.11 -2.87 -9.52
C ARG A 4 -24.81 -2.91 -8.70
N SER A 5 -24.48 -4.08 -8.13
CA SER A 5 -23.22 -4.24 -7.39
C SER A 5 -22.02 -4.01 -8.30
N THR A 6 -21.99 -4.60 -9.50
CA THR A 6 -20.91 -4.40 -10.48
C THR A 6 -20.77 -2.93 -10.86
N TYR A 7 -21.89 -2.25 -11.15
CA TYR A 7 -21.87 -0.83 -11.46
C TYR A 7 -21.20 0.01 -10.37
N MET A 8 -21.48 -0.27 -9.09
CA MET A 8 -20.87 0.43 -7.97
C MET A 8 -19.40 0.08 -7.81
N LEU A 9 -19.04 -1.19 -7.96
CA LEU A 9 -17.68 -1.69 -7.81
C LEU A 9 -16.72 -1.27 -8.94
N GLU A 10 -17.25 -0.85 -10.08
CA GLU A 10 -16.47 -0.37 -11.24
C GLU A 10 -16.37 1.17 -11.33
N ARG A 11 -17.08 1.91 -10.48
CA ARG A 11 -17.04 3.38 -10.52
C ARG A 11 -15.72 3.93 -10.03
N GLY A 12 -15.22 4.96 -10.73
CA GLY A 12 -14.04 5.70 -10.32
C GLY A 12 -12.78 4.83 -10.16
N ARG A 13 -11.93 5.20 -9.24
CA ARG A 13 -10.67 4.51 -8.92
C ARG A 13 -10.76 3.81 -7.58
N PRO A 14 -10.12 2.65 -7.40
CA PRO A 14 -9.98 2.06 -6.08
C PRO A 14 -9.15 2.96 -5.17
N VAL A 15 -9.46 2.95 -3.89
CA VAL A 15 -8.69 3.62 -2.85
C VAL A 15 -8.02 2.56 -1.99
N SER A 16 -6.72 2.65 -1.89
CA SER A 16 -5.87 1.79 -1.06
C SER A 16 -4.81 2.64 -0.38
N ASP A 17 -4.50 2.34 0.88
CA ASP A 17 -3.54 3.12 1.67
C ASP A 17 -2.11 2.74 1.36
N PHE A 18 -1.88 1.44 1.18
CA PHE A 18 -0.54 0.88 1.04
C PHE A 18 -0.37 0.07 -0.24
N LEU A 19 0.84 0.12 -0.76
CA LEU A 19 1.29 -0.78 -1.80
C LEU A 19 2.20 -1.84 -1.20
N TRP A 20 1.76 -3.09 -1.15
CA TRP A 20 2.53 -4.21 -0.61
C TRP A 20 3.43 -4.79 -1.68
N TYR A 21 4.73 -4.59 -1.54
CA TYR A 21 5.71 -5.19 -2.42
C TYR A 21 5.93 -6.67 -2.09
N LEU A 22 5.71 -7.53 -3.06
CA LEU A 22 5.80 -8.98 -2.88
C LEU A 22 7.23 -9.52 -2.71
N GLY A 23 8.22 -8.76 -3.18
CA GLY A 23 9.63 -9.15 -3.20
C GLY A 23 10.11 -9.61 -4.57
N ASP A 24 11.43 -9.68 -4.75
CA ASP A 24 12.05 -10.07 -6.02
C ASP A 24 12.04 -11.60 -6.26
N GLU A 25 11.79 -12.37 -5.21
CA GLU A 25 11.80 -13.86 -5.27
C GLU A 25 10.39 -14.46 -5.37
N ILE A 26 9.34 -13.63 -5.32
CA ILE A 26 7.94 -14.07 -5.29
C ILE A 26 7.23 -13.54 -6.53
N ASP A 27 6.66 -14.43 -7.32
CA ASP A 27 5.93 -14.13 -8.54
C ASP A 27 4.40 -14.14 -8.36
N HIS A 28 3.91 -14.51 -7.20
CA HIS A 28 2.49 -14.58 -6.88
C HIS A 28 2.21 -14.09 -5.43
N LYS A 29 0.96 -13.77 -5.15
CA LYS A 29 0.56 -13.35 -3.80
C LYS A 29 0.80 -14.48 -2.79
N PRO A 30 1.16 -14.16 -1.53
CA PRO A 30 1.31 -15.15 -0.48
C PRO A 30 0.03 -15.96 -0.26
N ASP A 31 0.16 -17.28 -0.07
CA ASP A 31 -0.98 -18.17 0.25
C ASP A 31 -1.63 -17.81 1.58
N GLN A 32 -0.83 -17.34 2.53
CA GLN A 32 -1.30 -16.83 3.80
C GLN A 32 -1.13 -15.31 3.84
N LEU A 33 -2.24 -14.62 3.99
CA LEU A 33 -2.22 -13.17 4.19
C LEU A 33 -1.70 -12.88 5.59
N ALA A 34 -0.68 -12.04 5.68
CA ALA A 34 -0.27 -11.48 6.97
C ALA A 34 -1.45 -10.70 7.56
N PRO A 35 -1.59 -10.66 8.90
CA PRO A 35 -2.53 -9.75 9.53
C PRO A 35 -2.26 -8.33 9.04
N PHE A 36 -3.29 -7.66 8.55
CA PHE A 36 -3.19 -6.29 8.10
C PHE A 36 -3.98 -5.39 9.06
N PRO A 37 -3.50 -4.17 9.38
CA PRO A 37 -4.19 -3.28 10.30
C PRO A 37 -5.62 -3.00 9.86
N LYS A 38 -6.56 -3.07 10.82
CA LYS A 38 -7.98 -2.85 10.55
C LYS A 38 -8.23 -1.43 10.05
N GLY A 39 -9.14 -1.30 9.11
CA GLY A 39 -9.54 -0.03 8.55
C GLY A 39 -8.61 0.53 7.47
N PHE A 40 -7.56 -0.20 7.10
CA PHE A 40 -6.66 0.13 6.00
C PHE A 40 -6.76 -0.89 4.88
N LYS A 41 -6.43 -0.47 3.66
CA LYS A 41 -6.39 -1.30 2.46
C LYS A 41 -5.02 -1.29 1.81
N TYR A 42 -4.73 -2.35 1.08
CA TYR A 42 -3.51 -2.48 0.30
C TYR A 42 -3.77 -3.14 -1.04
N ASP A 43 -2.90 -2.84 -1.99
CA ASP A 43 -2.76 -3.57 -3.24
C ASP A 43 -1.40 -4.25 -3.31
N TYR A 44 -1.29 -5.29 -4.11
CA TYR A 44 -0.02 -5.98 -4.33
C TYR A 44 0.79 -5.34 -5.45
N CYS A 45 2.11 -5.31 -5.27
CA CYS A 45 3.07 -4.86 -6.27
C CYS A 45 4.13 -5.94 -6.50
N ASN A 46 4.27 -6.37 -7.73
CA ASN A 46 5.36 -7.24 -8.17
C ASN A 46 6.56 -6.40 -8.68
N PRO A 47 7.73 -7.04 -8.93
CA PRO A 47 8.91 -6.34 -9.43
C PRO A 47 8.68 -5.59 -10.75
N ASP A 48 7.93 -6.15 -11.68
CA ASP A 48 7.66 -5.50 -12.97
C ASP A 48 6.87 -4.20 -12.78
N ALA A 49 5.79 -4.23 -12.00
CA ALA A 49 5.02 -3.03 -11.70
C ALA A 49 5.84 -1.97 -10.98
N LEU A 50 6.69 -2.37 -10.01
CA LEU A 50 7.60 -1.46 -9.34
C LEU A 50 8.53 -0.75 -10.31
N LEU A 51 9.18 -1.50 -11.19
CA LEU A 51 10.21 -0.98 -12.09
C LEU A 51 9.64 -0.12 -13.23
N THR A 52 8.47 -0.49 -13.76
CA THR A 52 7.97 0.06 -15.04
C THR A 52 6.79 1.02 -14.87
N ARG A 53 6.01 0.92 -13.78
CA ARG A 53 4.73 1.63 -13.67
C ARG A 53 4.68 2.67 -12.55
N LEU A 54 5.48 2.50 -11.48
CA LEU A 54 5.40 3.41 -10.34
C LEU A 54 6.19 4.69 -10.56
N TYR A 55 5.56 5.79 -10.16
CA TYR A 55 6.15 7.11 -10.05
C TYR A 55 5.64 7.84 -8.80
N VAL A 56 6.19 8.99 -8.51
CA VAL A 56 5.78 9.82 -7.38
C VAL A 56 5.10 11.08 -7.91
N THR A 57 3.96 11.42 -7.33
CA THR A 57 3.23 12.66 -7.65
C THR A 57 3.92 13.87 -7.03
N GLU A 58 3.56 15.08 -7.45
CA GLU A 58 4.06 16.33 -6.87
C GLU A 58 3.82 16.43 -5.35
N ASN A 59 2.79 15.75 -4.85
CA ASN A 59 2.45 15.69 -3.42
C ASN A 59 3.20 14.59 -2.65
N GLY A 60 4.15 13.90 -3.27
CA GLY A 60 4.96 12.85 -2.64
C GLY A 60 4.25 11.49 -2.48
N GLN A 61 3.11 11.27 -3.15
CA GLN A 61 2.41 9.99 -3.12
C GLN A 61 2.89 9.07 -4.24
N LEU A 62 3.07 7.79 -3.93
CA LEU A 62 3.23 6.76 -4.95
C LEU A 62 1.98 6.67 -5.81
N SER A 63 2.16 6.56 -7.12
CA SER A 63 1.05 6.50 -8.07
C SER A 63 1.34 5.56 -9.23
N THR A 64 0.25 5.06 -9.84
CA THR A 64 0.28 4.33 -11.11
C THR A 64 -0.23 5.22 -12.24
N PRO A 65 0.02 4.87 -13.53
CA PRO A 65 -0.49 5.62 -14.67
C PRO A 65 -2.03 5.76 -14.69
N GLU A 66 -2.75 4.84 -14.07
CA GLU A 66 -4.21 4.87 -13.91
C GLU A 66 -4.66 5.86 -12.83
N GLY A 67 -3.73 6.47 -12.12
CA GLY A 67 -3.97 7.47 -11.09
C GLY A 67 -4.37 6.88 -9.73
N ILE A 68 -4.13 5.60 -9.49
CA ILE A 68 -4.25 5.01 -8.15
C ILE A 68 -3.08 5.54 -7.31
N ARG A 69 -3.35 5.95 -6.08
CA ARG A 69 -2.38 6.57 -5.19
C ARG A 69 -2.25 5.80 -3.89
N TYR A 70 -1.03 5.76 -3.35
CA TYR A 70 -0.71 5.06 -2.11
C TYR A 70 0.08 5.99 -1.19
N ASN A 71 -0.20 5.93 0.10
CA ASN A 71 0.49 6.74 1.11
C ASN A 71 1.90 6.20 1.39
N ALA A 72 2.09 4.89 1.31
CA ALA A 72 3.40 4.26 1.47
C ALA A 72 3.49 2.92 0.75
N MET A 73 4.73 2.50 0.46
CA MET A 73 5.03 1.12 0.07
C MET A 73 5.51 0.33 1.29
N TRP A 74 4.92 -0.84 1.49
CA TRP A 74 5.29 -1.75 2.56
C TRP A 74 6.10 -2.94 2.03
N LEU A 75 7.22 -3.21 2.70
CA LEU A 75 8.20 -4.27 2.39
C LEU A 75 8.24 -5.28 3.54
N PRO A 76 7.29 -6.21 3.67
CA PRO A 76 7.17 -7.05 4.87
C PRO A 76 8.26 -8.11 5.02
N SER A 77 8.84 -8.60 3.92
CA SER A 77 9.73 -9.79 3.94
C SER A 77 10.82 -9.71 2.88
N THR A 78 11.52 -8.59 2.80
CA THR A 78 12.53 -8.36 1.77
C THR A 78 13.96 -8.55 2.30
N HIS A 79 14.29 -9.75 2.78
CA HIS A 79 15.68 -10.06 3.16
C HIS A 79 16.64 -9.99 1.98
N ARG A 80 16.16 -10.33 0.79
CA ARG A 80 16.92 -10.28 -0.45
C ARG A 80 16.25 -9.36 -1.45
N MET A 81 17.03 -8.52 -2.08
CA MET A 81 16.55 -7.61 -3.12
C MET A 81 17.54 -7.51 -4.26
N LEU A 82 17.05 -7.34 -5.48
CA LEU A 82 17.86 -7.04 -6.63
C LEU A 82 18.39 -5.60 -6.56
N PRO A 83 19.64 -5.33 -6.97
CA PRO A 83 20.14 -3.96 -7.02
C PRO A 83 19.27 -3.01 -7.81
N GLN A 84 18.72 -3.43 -8.94
CA GLN A 84 17.81 -2.62 -9.75
C GLN A 84 16.51 -2.24 -9.04
N THR A 85 15.97 -3.15 -8.23
CA THR A 85 14.80 -2.87 -7.37
C THR A 85 15.14 -1.82 -6.33
N LEU A 86 16.28 -1.97 -5.66
CA LEU A 86 16.77 -0.99 -4.67
C LEU A 86 17.02 0.38 -5.30
N GLU A 87 17.64 0.43 -6.47
CA GLU A 87 17.89 1.69 -7.20
C GLU A 87 16.58 2.39 -7.57
N LYS A 88 15.56 1.63 -7.97
CA LYS A 88 14.22 2.18 -8.21
C LYS A 88 13.60 2.71 -6.92
N LEU A 89 13.74 1.99 -5.80
CA LEU A 89 13.27 2.47 -4.49
C LEU A 89 14.00 3.75 -4.08
N VAL A 90 15.32 3.83 -4.29
CA VAL A 90 16.10 5.08 -4.05
C VAL A 90 15.50 6.24 -4.84
N GLN A 91 15.25 6.05 -6.14
CA GLN A 91 14.63 7.08 -6.98
C GLN A 91 13.26 7.51 -6.42
N LEU A 92 12.37 6.56 -6.16
CA LEU A 92 11.03 6.86 -5.65
C LEU A 92 11.08 7.62 -4.31
N VAL A 93 11.97 7.23 -3.39
CA VAL A 93 12.10 7.93 -2.12
C VAL A 93 12.72 9.32 -2.29
N GLN A 94 13.71 9.46 -3.16
CA GLN A 94 14.27 10.79 -3.49
C GLN A 94 13.21 11.73 -4.05
N ASP A 95 12.27 11.22 -4.83
CA ASP A 95 11.16 11.96 -5.43
C ASP A 95 10.01 12.23 -4.43
N GLY A 96 10.03 11.62 -3.23
CA GLY A 96 9.06 11.93 -2.18
C GLY A 96 8.31 10.74 -1.59
N ALA A 97 8.49 9.52 -2.12
CA ALA A 97 7.79 8.34 -1.62
C ALA A 97 8.14 8.00 -0.17
N VAL A 98 7.19 7.34 0.49
CA VAL A 98 7.37 6.74 1.80
C VAL A 98 7.52 5.23 1.65
N ILE A 99 8.56 4.66 2.27
CA ILE A 99 8.79 3.21 2.33
C ILE A 99 8.81 2.76 3.78
N ILE A 100 8.18 1.62 4.05
CA ILE A 100 8.14 0.97 5.36
C ILE A 100 8.76 -0.42 5.21
N GLY A 101 9.79 -0.73 5.96
CA GLY A 101 10.38 -2.06 5.89
C GLY A 101 11.73 -2.23 6.55
N LYS A 102 12.11 -3.48 6.68
CA LYS A 102 13.42 -3.87 7.22
C LYS A 102 14.51 -3.71 6.17
N ARG A 103 15.70 -3.44 6.64
CA ARG A 103 16.92 -3.39 5.82
C ARG A 103 17.17 -4.75 5.16
N PRO A 104 17.28 -4.82 3.83
CA PRO A 104 17.71 -6.03 3.13
C PRO A 104 19.16 -6.39 3.49
N THR A 105 19.46 -7.68 3.53
CA THR A 105 20.76 -8.19 3.95
C THR A 105 21.61 -8.74 2.82
N TYR A 106 20.98 -9.19 1.72
CA TYR A 106 21.69 -9.82 0.61
C TYR A 106 21.08 -9.43 -0.73
N PRO A 107 21.89 -9.35 -1.81
CA PRO A 107 21.34 -9.27 -3.16
C PRO A 107 20.63 -10.56 -3.54
N ALA A 108 19.52 -10.44 -4.30
CA ALA A 108 18.74 -11.59 -4.78
C ALA A 108 19.30 -12.22 -6.06
N THR A 109 20.58 -12.03 -6.35
CA THR A 109 21.27 -12.59 -7.52
C THR A 109 22.75 -12.88 -7.23
N LEU A 110 23.29 -13.88 -7.91
CA LEU A 110 24.71 -14.23 -7.88
C LEU A 110 25.44 -13.74 -9.14
N SER A 111 24.78 -13.06 -10.06
CA SER A 111 25.38 -12.54 -11.28
C SER A 111 26.29 -11.36 -10.97
N GLN A 112 27.48 -11.32 -11.58
CA GLN A 112 28.46 -10.24 -11.44
C GLN A 112 28.70 -9.84 -9.96
N PRO A 113 29.19 -10.74 -9.10
CA PRO A 113 29.08 -10.62 -7.64
C PRO A 113 29.65 -9.33 -7.07
N GLU A 114 30.81 -8.86 -7.55
CA GLU A 114 31.45 -7.64 -7.03
C GLU A 114 30.62 -6.39 -7.36
N GLN A 115 30.21 -6.21 -8.61
CA GLN A 115 29.41 -5.07 -9.04
C GLN A 115 28.02 -5.09 -8.41
N THR A 116 27.42 -6.27 -8.31
CA THR A 116 26.11 -6.48 -7.66
C THR A 116 26.18 -6.08 -6.19
N GLN A 117 27.21 -6.50 -5.47
CA GLN A 117 27.37 -6.20 -4.06
C GLN A 117 27.62 -4.70 -3.83
N GLU A 118 28.40 -4.05 -4.67
CA GLU A 118 28.65 -2.61 -4.58
C GLU A 118 27.36 -1.80 -4.78
N ARG A 119 26.59 -2.10 -5.84
CA ARG A 119 25.30 -1.44 -6.12
C ARG A 119 24.31 -1.66 -4.99
N PHE A 120 24.20 -2.90 -4.52
CA PHE A 120 23.34 -3.27 -3.39
C PHE A 120 23.70 -2.47 -2.14
N ASN A 121 24.96 -2.50 -1.71
CA ASN A 121 25.41 -1.80 -0.51
C ASN A 121 25.17 -0.31 -0.59
N ARG A 122 25.45 0.31 -1.74
CA ARG A 122 25.20 1.74 -1.96
C ARG A 122 23.74 2.10 -1.76
N ALA A 123 22.82 1.36 -2.38
CA ALA A 123 21.40 1.63 -2.30
C ALA A 123 20.84 1.37 -0.89
N VAL A 124 21.26 0.28 -0.25
CA VAL A 124 20.87 -0.04 1.13
C VAL A 124 21.36 1.03 2.11
N SER A 125 22.62 1.46 2.02
CA SER A 125 23.16 2.52 2.87
C SER A 125 22.46 3.85 2.68
N LEU A 126 22.06 4.19 1.45
CA LEU A 126 21.25 5.39 1.19
C LEU A 126 19.88 5.33 1.86
N LEU A 127 19.16 4.22 1.71
CA LEU A 127 17.77 4.09 2.19
C LEU A 127 17.69 3.81 3.69
N TRP A 128 18.47 2.87 4.22
CA TRP A 128 18.40 2.44 5.64
C TRP A 128 19.54 2.95 6.50
N GLY A 129 20.65 3.40 5.90
CA GLY A 129 21.87 3.72 6.66
C GLY A 129 22.53 2.46 7.22
N ASP A 130 23.22 2.63 8.34
CA ASP A 130 24.05 1.57 8.98
C ASP A 130 23.43 1.06 10.30
N THR A 131 22.20 1.45 10.62
CA THR A 131 21.48 1.02 11.83
C THR A 131 20.37 0.02 11.52
N ASP A 132 20.16 -0.90 12.43
CA ASP A 132 19.03 -1.82 12.45
C ASP A 132 17.93 -1.38 13.45
N ASP A 133 18.06 -0.19 14.02
CA ASP A 133 17.07 0.38 14.93
C ASP A 133 15.82 0.85 14.18
N ALA A 134 14.70 0.86 14.89
CA ALA A 134 13.46 1.47 14.40
C ALA A 134 13.61 2.99 14.32
N THR A 135 13.72 3.53 13.10
CA THR A 135 13.98 4.95 12.87
C THR A 135 13.25 5.46 11.63
N ILE A 136 13.03 6.77 11.57
CA ILE A 136 12.56 7.45 10.37
C ILE A 136 13.74 8.17 9.72
N ARG A 137 14.13 7.71 8.54
CA ARG A 137 15.24 8.27 7.77
C ARG A 137 14.72 9.09 6.60
N LYS A 138 15.08 10.36 6.53
CA LYS A 138 14.80 11.21 5.37
C LYS A 138 15.82 10.94 4.27
N VAL A 139 15.33 10.77 3.03
CA VAL A 139 16.14 10.57 1.84
C VAL A 139 15.52 11.37 0.68
N GLY A 140 16.20 12.41 0.23
CA GLY A 140 15.62 13.35 -0.73
C GLY A 140 14.37 14.03 -0.18
N LEU A 141 13.28 13.98 -0.93
CA LEU A 141 11.97 14.51 -0.52
C LEU A 141 11.14 13.53 0.29
N GLY A 142 11.47 12.24 0.23
CA GLY A 142 10.74 11.17 0.92
C GLY A 142 11.40 10.69 2.20
N LYS A 143 10.97 9.53 2.66
CA LYS A 143 11.47 8.90 3.89
C LYS A 143 11.33 7.40 3.88
N VAL A 144 12.18 6.75 4.67
CA VAL A 144 12.12 5.32 4.96
C VAL A 144 11.84 5.15 6.45
N LEU A 145 10.78 4.41 6.78
CA LEU A 145 10.47 3.96 8.13
C LEU A 145 11.18 2.62 8.33
N CYS A 146 12.39 2.71 8.86
CA CYS A 146 13.33 1.58 8.99
C CYS A 146 12.90 0.70 10.15
N ASN A 147 12.81 -0.61 9.92
CA ASN A 147 12.62 -1.64 10.97
C ASN A 147 11.38 -1.44 11.86
N MET A 148 10.41 -0.64 11.42
CA MET A 148 9.12 -0.46 12.07
C MET A 148 8.13 -1.54 11.62
N SER A 149 7.23 -1.95 12.51
CA SER A 149 6.02 -2.67 12.15
C SER A 149 5.08 -1.75 11.35
N LEU A 150 4.07 -2.33 10.70
CA LEU A 150 3.12 -1.51 9.95
C LEU A 150 2.26 -0.64 10.88
N GLU A 151 1.94 -1.13 12.08
CA GLU A 151 1.21 -0.40 13.11
C GLU A 151 2.00 0.82 13.61
N GLU A 152 3.28 0.62 13.95
CA GLU A 152 4.19 1.72 14.34
C GLU A 152 4.34 2.76 13.23
N ALA A 153 4.41 2.30 11.98
CA ALA A 153 4.51 3.18 10.84
C ALA A 153 3.22 4.00 10.62
N ILE A 154 2.05 3.40 10.77
CA ILE A 154 0.75 4.09 10.70
C ILE A 154 0.69 5.20 11.76
N GLU A 155 1.07 4.90 13.00
CA GLU A 155 1.11 5.89 14.09
C GLU A 155 2.12 7.01 13.78
N ALA A 156 3.33 6.66 13.35
CA ALA A 156 4.38 7.62 13.01
C ALA A 156 4.05 8.52 11.80
N LEU A 157 3.19 8.04 10.91
CA LEU A 157 2.68 8.80 9.76
C LEU A 157 1.43 9.62 10.11
N GLY A 158 0.83 9.41 11.28
CA GLY A 158 -0.41 10.04 11.69
C GLY A 158 -1.59 9.69 10.77
N MET A 159 -1.64 8.44 10.31
CA MET A 159 -2.69 7.99 9.39
C MET A 159 -3.93 7.57 10.14
N ASP A 160 -5.07 8.06 9.71
CA ASP A 160 -6.37 7.59 10.18
C ASP A 160 -6.89 6.44 9.33
N ALA A 161 -7.57 5.50 9.97
CA ALA A 161 -8.24 4.40 9.29
C ALA A 161 -9.39 4.91 8.41
N ASP A 162 -9.46 4.43 7.18
CA ASP A 162 -10.52 4.81 6.22
C ASP A 162 -11.91 4.31 6.68
N VAL A 163 -11.97 3.14 7.32
CA VAL A 163 -13.21 2.62 7.90
C VAL A 163 -12.95 2.08 9.31
N LYS A 164 -13.64 2.64 10.31
CA LYS A 164 -13.55 2.21 11.71
C LYS A 164 -14.78 1.37 12.04
N THR A 165 -14.63 0.07 11.96
CA THR A 165 -15.65 -0.90 12.38
C THR A 165 -15.07 -2.30 12.45
N ASP A 166 -15.76 -3.16 13.21
CA ASP A 166 -15.53 -4.60 13.22
C ASP A 166 -16.73 -5.33 12.60
N GLY A 167 -16.47 -6.37 11.85
CA GLY A 167 -17.52 -7.30 11.41
C GLY A 167 -18.15 -6.99 10.07
N ILE A 168 -17.58 -6.10 9.25
CA ILE A 168 -17.93 -5.93 7.85
C ILE A 168 -16.74 -6.11 6.93
N GLN A 169 -17.00 -6.44 5.68
CA GLN A 169 -16.10 -6.29 4.56
C GLN A 169 -16.47 -5.03 3.80
N TRP A 170 -15.47 -4.32 3.29
CA TRP A 170 -15.70 -3.09 2.57
C TRP A 170 -14.68 -2.89 1.45
N LEU A 171 -15.09 -2.10 0.45
CA LEU A 171 -14.25 -1.55 -0.60
C LEU A 171 -14.54 -0.07 -0.73
N HIS A 172 -13.51 0.73 -0.95
CA HIS A 172 -13.61 2.16 -1.18
C HIS A 172 -13.22 2.47 -2.63
N ARG A 173 -14.05 3.25 -3.29
CA ARG A 173 -13.78 3.79 -4.63
C ARG A 173 -14.05 5.28 -4.64
N GLN A 174 -13.29 6.00 -5.42
CA GLN A 174 -13.37 7.45 -5.49
C GLN A 174 -13.59 7.92 -6.93
N THR A 175 -14.51 8.87 -7.10
CA THR A 175 -14.70 9.66 -8.31
C THR A 175 -14.23 11.10 -8.04
N GLU A 176 -14.37 11.98 -9.01
CA GLU A 176 -14.07 13.41 -8.81
C GLU A 176 -14.99 14.08 -7.78
N ASN A 177 -16.22 13.58 -7.61
CA ASN A 177 -17.27 14.25 -6.85
C ASN A 177 -17.82 13.41 -5.68
N ALA A 178 -17.38 12.18 -5.52
CA ALA A 178 -17.94 11.29 -4.49
C ALA A 178 -16.98 10.17 -4.11
N ASP A 179 -17.09 9.77 -2.85
CA ASP A 179 -16.49 8.56 -2.30
C ASP A 179 -17.57 7.48 -2.19
N TRP A 180 -17.25 6.28 -2.62
CA TRP A 180 -18.15 5.15 -2.73
C TRP A 180 -17.67 4.00 -1.86
N TYR A 181 -18.43 3.67 -0.83
CA TYR A 181 -18.14 2.52 0.03
C TYR A 181 -19.09 1.39 -0.26
N TYR A 182 -18.60 0.29 -0.80
CA TYR A 182 -19.35 -0.94 -0.87
C TYR A 182 -19.13 -1.75 0.40
N VAL A 183 -20.18 -1.98 1.18
CA VAL A 183 -20.09 -2.65 2.46
C VAL A 183 -20.95 -3.91 2.49
N CYS A 184 -20.43 -4.97 3.09
CA CYS A 184 -21.20 -6.20 3.30
C CYS A 184 -20.75 -6.92 4.58
N PRO A 185 -21.64 -7.64 5.26
CA PRO A 185 -21.24 -8.51 6.34
C PRO A 185 -20.44 -9.69 5.80
N PRO A 186 -19.58 -10.33 6.61
CA PRO A 186 -18.94 -11.57 6.24
C PRO A 186 -19.97 -12.65 5.87
N LEU A 187 -19.55 -13.58 4.99
CA LEU A 187 -20.41 -14.64 4.48
C LEU A 187 -21.19 -15.33 5.61
N ARG A 188 -22.52 -15.43 5.43
CA ARG A 188 -23.47 -16.04 6.38
C ARG A 188 -23.54 -15.39 7.77
N LYS A 189 -23.07 -14.14 7.91
CA LYS A 189 -23.21 -13.36 9.13
C LYS A 189 -24.17 -12.19 8.90
N ARG A 190 -24.86 -11.77 9.98
CA ARG A 190 -25.62 -10.53 10.02
C ARG A 190 -24.77 -9.50 10.75
N PHE A 191 -24.79 -8.28 10.30
CA PHE A 191 -24.16 -7.16 10.98
C PHE A 191 -25.26 -6.20 11.48
N GLU A 192 -25.10 -5.74 12.70
CA GLU A 192 -25.88 -4.68 13.30
C GLU A 192 -24.92 -3.84 14.14
N GLY A 193 -24.73 -2.58 13.79
CA GLY A 193 -23.74 -1.73 14.44
C GLY A 193 -23.52 -0.43 13.70
N VAL A 194 -22.52 0.34 14.17
CA VAL A 194 -22.10 1.61 13.57
C VAL A 194 -20.87 1.38 12.73
N VAL A 195 -20.81 2.06 11.60
CA VAL A 195 -19.64 2.10 10.69
C VAL A 195 -19.22 3.56 10.55
N ASP A 196 -18.00 3.87 10.95
CA ASP A 196 -17.44 5.21 10.78
C ASP A 196 -16.54 5.22 9.54
N PHE A 197 -16.81 6.13 8.63
CA PHE A 197 -16.01 6.38 7.43
C PHE A 197 -15.16 7.63 7.61
N ALA A 198 -13.93 7.63 7.11
CA ALA A 198 -13.03 8.78 7.19
C ALA A 198 -13.54 9.99 6.38
N GLN A 199 -14.24 9.71 5.30
CA GLN A 199 -14.80 10.76 4.44
C GLN A 199 -16.04 11.39 5.06
N GLN A 200 -16.15 12.71 4.90
CA GLN A 200 -17.27 13.50 5.39
C GLN A 200 -18.07 14.07 4.23
N GLY A 201 -19.40 14.08 4.36
CA GLY A 201 -20.26 14.61 3.32
C GLY A 201 -21.74 14.22 3.50
N THR A 202 -22.53 14.48 2.49
CA THR A 202 -23.90 13.98 2.42
C THR A 202 -23.86 12.50 2.11
N VAL A 203 -24.52 11.69 2.96
CA VAL A 203 -24.55 10.24 2.82
C VAL A 203 -25.82 9.80 2.09
N GLU A 204 -25.65 8.94 1.10
CA GLU A 204 -26.72 8.22 0.43
C GLU A 204 -26.52 6.71 0.64
N LEU A 205 -27.57 6.01 1.05
CA LEU A 205 -27.57 4.55 1.18
C LEU A 205 -28.22 3.91 -0.05
N TRP A 206 -27.40 3.19 -0.81
CA TRP A 206 -27.82 2.51 -2.03
C TRP A 206 -27.99 1.01 -1.76
N ASN A 207 -29.24 0.53 -1.82
CA ASN A 207 -29.52 -0.88 -1.63
C ASN A 207 -29.44 -1.64 -2.97
N PRO A 208 -28.40 -2.49 -3.19
CA PRO A 208 -28.22 -3.19 -4.46
C PRO A 208 -29.27 -4.28 -4.70
N VAL A 209 -29.99 -4.74 -3.67
CA VAL A 209 -31.01 -5.79 -3.81
C VAL A 209 -32.26 -5.25 -4.51
N ASN A 210 -32.79 -4.13 -4.06
CA ASN A 210 -34.03 -3.54 -4.58
C ASN A 210 -33.81 -2.28 -5.42
N GLY A 211 -32.65 -1.60 -5.27
CA GLY A 211 -32.32 -0.36 -5.97
C GLY A 211 -32.81 0.91 -5.27
N ASN A 212 -33.30 0.81 -4.05
CA ASN A 212 -33.70 1.98 -3.28
C ASN A 212 -32.47 2.82 -2.89
N ILE A 213 -32.68 4.12 -2.82
CA ILE A 213 -31.70 5.13 -2.37
C ILE A 213 -32.37 5.91 -1.25
N GLU A 214 -31.69 6.03 -0.12
CA GLU A 214 -32.12 6.76 1.08
C GLU A 214 -31.09 7.81 1.48
#